data_52a809d33eea3d16a041d1af0ac47d1f
#
_entry.id   52a809d33eea3d16a041d1af0ac47d1f
#
_cell.length_a   1.000
_cell.length_b   1.000
_cell.length_c   1.000
_cell.angle_alpha   90.00
_cell.angle_beta   90.00
_cell.angle_gamma   90.00
#
_symmetry.space_group_name_H-M   'P 1'
#
loop_
_entity.id
_entity.type
_entity.pdbx_description
1 polymer ?
#
loop_
_entity_poly.entity_id
_entity_poly.type
_entity_poly.pdbx_seq_one_letter_code
_entity_poly.pdbx_strand_id
1 'polypeptide(L)'
;MAISSRLLWAAAVTAMLALPIGGAHAQDVSISVWAGGTGPNDVYRLDAIEIAAGLLTREAAIQGKTLNIKVEKKAYPGWDDFKQAVTLSAEAGRAPDIVVTGHEDIAPWAQSGLIVPIENYVDLDSWPVNDIYPNLMQIASYGGELYGMPEDAESRPFFFWRPHMKAIGYSDADIDALPAKIAAGTYTLGNVIEDAKKMQDKGVVKPGYGFYPRPSNGPDYWQFYRSFGGEMDDPKSGKLVFDRAAMARFYQFFVDAVAAGVTRKNFIGTPFDQWFAEVAGGKAGIWQGGTWHYARYVGQEGLKNFFDTVQFSLVPAGDKNGKPNTLTHPLVYLLTKHDDKGKMQIAAQLIQIASEPRINALHAIKSAHLAISKQELNIPFYSNDRWAREATQRLLPFANAMPNNSNFGVYWDVMWKGLESAWTGQKTVQQAITDDETMLKSSLGDKIIIR
;
A
#
# COMPACT_ATOMS: atom_id res chain seq x y z
N MET A 1 -26.41 -7.96 80.58
CA MET A 1 -27.57 -7.09 80.42
C MET A 1 -28.12 -7.17 79.03
N ALA A 2 -29.34 -7.66 78.96
CA ALA A 2 -30.10 -7.81 77.75
C ALA A 2 -30.49 -6.47 77.15
N ILE A 3 -30.73 -6.41 75.82
CA ILE A 3 -31.96 -5.84 75.30
C ILE A 3 -32.09 -6.24 73.84
N SER A 4 -33.19 -6.86 73.58
CA SER A 4 -33.80 -7.20 72.28
C SER A 4 -34.22 -5.97 71.49
N SER A 5 -34.16 -6.01 70.20
CA SER A 5 -34.99 -5.15 69.35
C SER A 5 -35.47 -5.86 68.08
N ARG A 6 -36.68 -5.66 67.87
CA ARG A 6 -37.64 -6.33 66.96
C ARG A 6 -37.41 -6.02 65.47
N LEU A 7 -37.59 -7.03 64.68
CA LEU A 7 -37.82 -6.93 63.26
C LEU A 7 -39.13 -6.18 62.93
N LEU A 8 -39.03 -5.19 62.06
CA LEU A 8 -40.16 -4.61 61.35
C LEU A 8 -40.01 -4.93 59.89
N TRP A 9 -40.89 -5.79 59.38
CA TRP A 9 -41.07 -6.04 57.95
C TRP A 9 -41.93 -4.91 57.40
N ALA A 10 -41.36 -4.10 56.48
CA ALA A 10 -42.14 -3.20 55.63
C ALA A 10 -42.28 -3.88 54.25
N ALA A 11 -43.50 -4.26 53.92
CA ALA A 11 -43.87 -4.72 52.60
C ALA A 11 -43.83 -3.54 51.64
N ALA A 12 -42.82 -3.48 50.79
CA ALA A 12 -42.79 -2.56 49.65
C ALA A 12 -43.55 -3.22 48.46
N VAL A 13 -44.74 -2.72 48.18
CA VAL A 13 -45.50 -3.01 46.96
C VAL A 13 -44.72 -2.40 45.80
N THR A 14 -44.05 -3.22 45.05
CA THR A 14 -43.39 -2.85 43.82
C THR A 14 -44.44 -2.63 42.72
N ALA A 15 -44.84 -1.40 42.49
CA ALA A 15 -45.59 -1.05 41.29
C ALA A 15 -44.66 -1.26 40.08
N MET A 16 -44.88 -2.35 39.34
CA MET A 16 -44.33 -2.51 37.99
C MET A 16 -44.97 -1.44 37.09
N LEU A 17 -44.28 -0.32 36.94
CA LEU A 17 -44.50 0.57 35.79
C LEU A 17 -44.10 -0.23 34.54
N ALA A 18 -45.10 -0.71 33.82
CA ALA A 18 -44.95 -1.20 32.45
C ALA A 18 -44.48 -0.01 31.61
N LEU A 19 -43.16 0.12 31.46
CA LEU A 19 -42.61 0.98 30.42
C LEU A 19 -43.13 0.44 29.09
N PRO A 20 -43.67 1.31 28.22
CA PRO A 20 -44.05 0.84 26.88
C PRO A 20 -42.77 0.26 26.25
N ILE A 21 -42.86 -1.00 25.82
CA ILE A 21 -41.90 -1.62 24.95
C ILE A 21 -41.99 -0.79 23.66
N GLY A 22 -41.19 0.30 23.57
CA GLY A 22 -41.03 1.03 22.33
C GLY A 22 -40.57 0.00 21.31
N GLY A 23 -41.38 -0.22 20.30
CA GLY A 23 -41.07 -1.14 19.23
C GLY A 23 -39.68 -0.79 18.70
N ALA A 24 -38.82 -1.81 18.62
CA ALA A 24 -37.52 -1.65 18.01
C ALA A 24 -37.76 -1.17 16.55
N HIS A 25 -37.64 0.12 16.32
CA HIS A 25 -37.70 0.63 14.95
C HIS A 25 -36.53 0.02 14.20
N ALA A 26 -36.85 -0.66 13.09
CA ALA A 26 -35.83 -1.12 12.16
C ALA A 26 -35.04 0.09 11.65
N GLN A 27 -33.74 0.06 11.81
CA GLN A 27 -32.86 1.07 11.22
C GLN A 27 -32.34 0.53 9.90
N ASP A 28 -32.82 1.11 8.79
CA ASP A 28 -32.33 0.82 7.45
C ASP A 28 -31.26 1.86 7.08
N VAL A 29 -30.05 1.39 6.75
CA VAL A 29 -28.89 2.26 6.42
C VAL A 29 -28.28 1.80 5.12
N SER A 30 -28.07 2.73 4.19
CA SER A 30 -27.24 2.50 2.98
C SER A 30 -25.87 3.12 3.17
N ILE A 31 -24.83 2.31 3.02
CA ILE A 31 -23.42 2.72 3.10
C ILE A 31 -22.80 2.56 1.71
N SER A 32 -22.32 3.65 1.16
CA SER A 32 -21.60 3.65 -0.11
C SER A 32 -20.10 3.53 0.13
N VAL A 33 -19.45 2.60 -0.59
CA VAL A 33 -18.00 2.40 -0.53
C VAL A 33 -17.41 2.39 -1.93
N TRP A 34 -16.41 3.25 -2.16
CA TRP A 34 -15.71 3.37 -3.43
C TRP A 34 -14.24 3.03 -3.27
N ALA A 35 -13.65 2.31 -4.23
CA ALA A 35 -12.23 1.94 -4.24
C ALA A 35 -11.59 2.22 -5.59
N GLY A 36 -10.39 2.79 -5.56
CA GLY A 36 -9.53 2.99 -6.71
C GLY A 36 -8.62 1.80 -6.98
N GLY A 37 -8.04 1.74 -8.21
CA GLY A 37 -7.06 0.72 -8.60
C GLY A 37 -7.57 -0.71 -8.54
N THR A 38 -8.87 -0.93 -8.74
CA THR A 38 -9.49 -2.24 -8.58
C THR A 38 -9.42 -3.08 -9.85
N GLY A 39 -8.52 -4.06 -9.83
CA GLY A 39 -8.51 -5.17 -10.77
C GLY A 39 -9.41 -6.34 -10.30
N PRO A 40 -9.45 -7.45 -11.06
CA PRO A 40 -10.28 -8.61 -10.67
C PRO A 40 -9.94 -9.21 -9.31
N ASN A 41 -8.71 -9.08 -8.86
CA ASN A 41 -8.23 -9.60 -7.58
C ASN A 41 -8.40 -8.61 -6.41
N ASP A 42 -8.73 -7.35 -6.70
CA ASP A 42 -8.72 -6.27 -5.71
C ASP A 42 -10.12 -5.88 -5.23
N VAL A 43 -11.17 -6.50 -5.76
CA VAL A 43 -12.57 -6.26 -5.33
C VAL A 43 -12.82 -6.67 -3.88
N TYR A 44 -11.98 -7.53 -3.33
CA TYR A 44 -12.10 -8.03 -1.95
C TYR A 44 -12.02 -6.93 -0.89
N ARG A 45 -11.39 -5.79 -1.18
CA ARG A 45 -11.39 -4.63 -0.29
C ARG A 45 -12.79 -4.00 -0.12
N LEU A 46 -13.65 -4.12 -1.13
CA LEU A 46 -15.05 -3.74 -1.07
C LEU A 46 -15.90 -4.83 -0.40
N ASP A 47 -15.58 -6.10 -0.67
CA ASP A 47 -16.27 -7.25 -0.12
C ASP A 47 -16.04 -7.37 1.40
N ALA A 48 -14.90 -6.93 1.92
CA ALA A 48 -14.64 -6.87 3.35
C ALA A 48 -15.66 -5.99 4.09
N ILE A 49 -16.04 -4.84 3.52
CA ILE A 49 -17.08 -3.96 4.09
C ILE A 49 -18.46 -4.64 4.04
N GLU A 50 -18.76 -5.39 2.99
CA GLU A 50 -20.04 -6.15 2.89
C GLU A 50 -20.09 -7.28 3.92
N ILE A 51 -18.98 -8.00 4.14
CA ILE A 51 -18.85 -9.01 5.20
C ILE A 51 -19.06 -8.36 6.57
N ALA A 52 -18.41 -7.22 6.81
CA ALA A 52 -18.54 -6.44 8.04
C ALA A 52 -20.00 -6.03 8.29
N ALA A 53 -20.72 -5.59 7.27
CA ALA A 53 -22.14 -5.23 7.36
C ALA A 53 -23.02 -6.42 7.78
N GLY A 54 -22.75 -7.59 7.21
CA GLY A 54 -23.44 -8.83 7.59
C GLY A 54 -23.17 -9.23 9.05
N LEU A 55 -21.95 -9.05 9.54
CA LEU A 55 -21.60 -9.31 10.93
C LEU A 55 -22.27 -8.33 11.88
N LEU A 56 -22.18 -7.03 11.62
CA LEU A 56 -22.79 -5.98 12.45
C LEU A 56 -24.33 -6.14 12.52
N THR A 57 -24.98 -6.49 11.41
CA THR A 57 -26.41 -6.81 11.38
C THR A 57 -26.76 -7.97 12.31
N ARG A 58 -25.95 -9.05 12.31
CA ARG A 58 -26.15 -10.21 13.20
C ARG A 58 -25.92 -9.85 14.67
N GLU A 59 -24.91 -9.08 14.97
CA GLU A 59 -24.64 -8.61 16.34
C GLU A 59 -25.78 -7.75 16.88
N ALA A 60 -26.32 -6.85 16.06
CA ALA A 60 -27.51 -6.07 16.41
C ALA A 60 -28.70 -6.98 16.73
N ALA A 61 -28.95 -8.01 15.90
CA ALA A 61 -30.03 -8.96 16.11
C ALA A 61 -29.86 -9.77 17.41
N ILE A 62 -28.64 -10.18 17.78
CA ILE A 62 -28.35 -10.84 19.07
C ILE A 62 -28.67 -9.92 20.25
N GLN A 63 -28.49 -8.61 20.08
CA GLN A 63 -28.84 -7.58 21.07
C GLN A 63 -30.34 -7.23 21.06
N GLY A 64 -31.16 -7.88 20.26
CA GLY A 64 -32.61 -7.60 20.12
C GLY A 64 -32.89 -6.31 19.33
N LYS A 65 -31.93 -5.79 18.55
CA LYS A 65 -32.09 -4.64 17.70
C LYS A 65 -32.28 -5.07 16.24
N THR A 66 -33.03 -4.30 15.46
CA THR A 66 -33.15 -4.52 14.01
C THR A 66 -32.32 -3.46 13.28
N LEU A 67 -31.24 -3.90 12.65
CA LEU A 67 -30.35 -3.07 11.83
C LEU A 67 -30.21 -3.74 10.45
N ASN A 68 -30.60 -3.06 9.40
CA ASN A 68 -30.43 -3.51 8.01
C ASN A 68 -29.41 -2.60 7.33
N ILE A 69 -28.28 -3.17 6.91
CA ILE A 69 -27.23 -2.41 6.22
C ILE A 69 -27.14 -2.86 4.76
N LYS A 70 -27.39 -1.94 3.84
CA LYS A 70 -27.11 -2.14 2.42
C LYS A 70 -25.77 -1.51 2.07
N VAL A 71 -24.84 -2.27 1.50
CA VAL A 71 -23.55 -1.76 1.01
C VAL A 71 -23.64 -1.52 -0.50
N GLU A 72 -23.35 -0.28 -0.91
CA GLU A 72 -23.30 0.14 -2.32
C GLU A 72 -21.85 0.27 -2.75
N LYS A 73 -21.36 -0.77 -3.45
CA LYS A 73 -19.95 -0.88 -3.86
C LYS A 73 -19.72 -0.25 -5.22
N LYS A 74 -18.62 0.53 -5.38
CA LYS A 74 -18.16 1.02 -6.67
C LYS A 74 -16.65 0.87 -6.81
N ALA A 75 -16.23 0.15 -7.85
CA ALA A 75 -14.85 -0.11 -8.19
C ALA A 75 -14.43 0.77 -9.38
N TYR A 76 -13.23 1.35 -9.27
CA TYR A 76 -12.61 2.12 -10.34
C TYR A 76 -11.27 1.47 -10.72
N PRO A 77 -11.10 1.03 -11.98
CA PRO A 77 -9.82 0.47 -12.41
C PRO A 77 -8.67 1.49 -12.41
N GLY A 78 -8.97 2.74 -12.78
CA GLY A 78 -8.01 3.84 -12.82
C GLY A 78 -7.99 4.67 -11.54
N TRP A 79 -6.79 5.06 -11.09
CA TRP A 79 -6.63 5.92 -9.92
C TRP A 79 -7.07 7.36 -10.18
N ASP A 80 -6.73 7.93 -11.34
CA ASP A 80 -7.07 9.31 -11.68
C ASP A 80 -8.58 9.52 -11.79
N ASP A 81 -9.28 8.63 -12.50
CA ASP A 81 -10.74 8.64 -12.62
C ASP A 81 -11.41 8.50 -11.25
N PHE A 82 -10.85 7.66 -10.38
CA PHE A 82 -11.34 7.48 -9.01
C PHE A 82 -11.19 8.76 -8.19
N LYS A 83 -9.98 9.32 -8.11
CA LYS A 83 -9.71 10.53 -7.31
C LYS A 83 -10.51 11.72 -7.79
N GLN A 84 -10.65 11.87 -9.11
CA GLN A 84 -11.52 12.89 -9.70
C GLN A 84 -13.00 12.67 -9.32
N ALA A 85 -13.50 11.43 -9.42
CA ALA A 85 -14.89 11.13 -9.09
C ALA A 85 -15.19 11.40 -7.60
N VAL A 86 -14.29 11.04 -6.69
CA VAL A 86 -14.43 11.30 -5.25
C VAL A 86 -14.49 12.82 -5.00
N THR A 87 -13.55 13.58 -5.56
CA THR A 87 -13.48 15.04 -5.40
C THR A 87 -14.74 15.73 -5.89
N LEU A 88 -15.17 15.43 -7.13
CA LEU A 88 -16.40 16.02 -7.72
C LEU A 88 -17.66 15.64 -6.93
N SER A 89 -17.73 14.40 -6.42
CA SER A 89 -18.85 13.97 -5.59
C SER A 89 -18.89 14.69 -4.25
N ALA A 90 -17.71 14.92 -3.64
CA ALA A 90 -17.58 15.67 -2.39
C ALA A 90 -18.01 17.14 -2.57
N GLU A 91 -17.56 17.80 -3.63
CA GLU A 91 -17.99 19.18 -3.98
C GLU A 91 -19.49 19.28 -4.20
N ALA A 92 -20.12 18.22 -4.70
CA ALA A 92 -21.58 18.15 -4.89
C ALA A 92 -22.35 17.73 -3.62
N GLY A 93 -21.67 17.55 -2.46
CA GLY A 93 -22.30 17.09 -1.22
C GLY A 93 -22.75 15.62 -1.27
N ARG A 94 -22.18 14.81 -2.13
CA ARG A 94 -22.55 13.40 -2.39
C ARG A 94 -21.34 12.47 -2.36
N ALA A 95 -20.35 12.79 -1.51
CA ALA A 95 -19.22 11.89 -1.29
C ALA A 95 -19.70 10.49 -0.89
N PRO A 96 -19.00 9.39 -1.30
CA PRO A 96 -19.27 8.09 -0.73
C PRO A 96 -18.96 8.09 0.77
N ASP A 97 -19.56 7.20 1.56
CA ASP A 97 -19.35 7.16 3.02
C ASP A 97 -17.94 6.66 3.38
N ILE A 98 -17.47 5.70 2.61
CA ILE A 98 -16.14 5.10 2.76
C ILE A 98 -15.41 5.19 1.42
N VAL A 99 -14.15 5.57 1.44
CA VAL A 99 -13.24 5.48 0.30
C VAL A 99 -12.05 4.61 0.63
N VAL A 100 -11.57 3.85 -0.36
CA VAL A 100 -10.34 3.06 -0.28
C VAL A 100 -9.35 3.63 -1.27
N THR A 101 -8.25 4.16 -0.76
CA THR A 101 -7.22 4.84 -1.57
C THR A 101 -5.84 4.67 -0.97
N GLY A 102 -4.80 5.13 -1.68
CA GLY A 102 -3.46 5.22 -1.14
C GLY A 102 -3.36 6.24 0.01
N HIS A 103 -2.49 5.96 0.97
CA HIS A 103 -2.30 6.84 2.12
C HIS A 103 -1.85 8.26 1.76
N GLU A 104 -1.27 8.48 0.57
CA GLU A 104 -0.84 9.80 0.11
C GLU A 104 -1.99 10.80 -0.07
N ASP A 105 -3.22 10.33 -0.19
CA ASP A 105 -4.40 11.18 -0.30
C ASP A 105 -4.88 11.72 1.05
N ILE A 106 -4.40 11.18 2.16
CA ILE A 106 -4.83 11.60 3.50
C ILE A 106 -4.54 13.08 3.73
N ALA A 107 -3.30 13.51 3.53
CA ALA A 107 -2.93 14.91 3.80
C ALA A 107 -3.73 15.92 2.98
N PRO A 108 -3.85 15.84 1.65
CA PRO A 108 -4.64 16.77 0.86
C PRO A 108 -6.15 16.70 1.17
N TRP A 109 -6.71 15.51 1.41
CA TRP A 109 -8.14 15.36 1.69
C TRP A 109 -8.52 15.76 3.12
N ALA A 110 -7.62 15.57 4.09
CA ALA A 110 -7.80 16.10 5.44
C ALA A 110 -7.78 17.64 5.44
N GLN A 111 -6.81 18.26 4.73
CA GLN A 111 -6.72 19.71 4.62
C GLN A 111 -7.93 20.34 3.93
N SER A 112 -8.49 19.68 2.93
CA SER A 112 -9.71 20.13 2.26
C SER A 112 -10.99 19.87 3.07
N GLY A 113 -10.91 19.11 4.18
CA GLY A 113 -12.06 18.72 4.98
C GLY A 113 -12.97 17.69 4.31
N LEU A 114 -12.47 16.96 3.30
CA LEU A 114 -13.21 15.89 2.64
C LEU A 114 -13.35 14.67 3.54
N ILE A 115 -12.30 14.35 4.30
CA ILE A 115 -12.25 13.24 5.25
C ILE A 115 -12.18 13.74 6.68
N VAL A 116 -12.51 12.86 7.63
CA VAL A 116 -12.44 13.13 9.07
C VAL A 116 -11.55 12.12 9.76
N PRO A 117 -10.94 12.48 10.93
CA PRO A 117 -10.20 11.51 11.73
C PRO A 117 -11.10 10.35 12.15
N ILE A 118 -10.70 9.12 11.78
CA ILE A 118 -11.47 7.92 12.12
C ILE A 118 -11.43 7.63 13.62
N GLU A 119 -10.38 8.06 14.33
CA GLU A 119 -10.24 7.90 15.78
C GLU A 119 -11.36 8.57 16.58
N ASN A 120 -12.11 9.50 15.98
CA ASN A 120 -13.29 10.09 16.61
C ASN A 120 -14.49 9.13 16.66
N TYR A 121 -14.43 7.99 15.96
CA TYR A 121 -15.54 7.04 15.77
C TYR A 121 -15.18 5.61 16.16
N VAL A 122 -13.90 5.29 16.35
CA VAL A 122 -13.42 3.97 16.75
C VAL A 122 -12.53 4.09 18.00
N ASP A 123 -12.56 3.06 18.83
CA ASP A 123 -11.67 2.93 19.97
C ASP A 123 -10.35 2.26 19.53
N LEU A 124 -9.26 3.01 19.55
CA LEU A 124 -7.95 2.56 19.09
C LEU A 124 -7.34 1.47 19.99
N ASP A 125 -7.77 1.41 21.26
CA ASP A 125 -7.33 0.40 22.22
C ASP A 125 -8.14 -0.89 22.16
N SER A 126 -9.25 -0.89 21.39
CA SER A 126 -10.10 -2.05 21.23
C SER A 126 -9.66 -2.96 20.08
N TRP A 127 -10.08 -4.24 20.17
CA TRP A 127 -9.95 -5.19 19.08
C TRP A 127 -10.87 -4.82 17.89
N PRO A 128 -10.40 -4.97 16.64
CA PRO A 128 -9.10 -5.50 16.20
C PRO A 128 -8.02 -4.39 16.01
N VAL A 129 -8.36 -3.12 16.26
CA VAL A 129 -7.54 -1.96 15.93
C VAL A 129 -6.18 -2.01 16.64
N ASN A 130 -6.18 -2.41 17.91
CA ASN A 130 -4.97 -2.52 18.74
C ASN A 130 -3.97 -3.61 18.29
N ASP A 131 -4.34 -4.48 17.35
CA ASP A 131 -3.45 -5.51 16.78
C ASP A 131 -2.76 -5.07 15.48
N ILE A 132 -3.24 -4.00 14.84
CA ILE A 132 -2.68 -3.46 13.60
C ILE A 132 -1.24 -2.99 13.86
N TYR A 133 -0.36 -3.18 12.89
CA TYR A 133 1.04 -2.76 13.00
C TYR A 133 1.15 -1.24 13.21
N PRO A 134 1.85 -0.81 14.29
CA PRO A 134 1.93 0.62 14.64
C PRO A 134 2.50 1.52 13.54
N ASN A 135 3.42 0.99 12.72
CA ASN A 135 3.97 1.72 11.58
C ASN A 135 2.93 1.98 10.48
N LEU A 136 1.99 1.06 10.25
CA LEU A 136 0.90 1.28 9.31
C LEU A 136 -0.10 2.31 9.85
N MET A 137 -0.40 2.28 11.14
CA MET A 137 -1.23 3.29 11.81
C MET A 137 -0.57 4.69 11.72
N GLN A 138 0.74 4.76 11.90
CA GLN A 138 1.49 6.01 11.72
C GLN A 138 1.40 6.53 10.28
N ILE A 139 1.50 5.65 9.28
CA ILE A 139 1.36 6.01 7.86
C ILE A 139 -0.06 6.50 7.57
N ALA A 140 -1.08 5.96 8.24
CA ALA A 140 -2.48 6.36 8.08
C ALA A 140 -2.86 7.62 8.90
N SER A 141 -1.88 8.28 9.55
CA SER A 141 -2.08 9.47 10.38
C SER A 141 -1.57 10.72 9.67
N TYR A 142 -2.19 11.86 9.98
CA TYR A 142 -1.77 13.18 9.52
C TYR A 142 -2.03 14.24 10.60
N GLY A 143 -1.07 15.14 10.82
CA GLY A 143 -1.22 16.21 11.82
C GLY A 143 -1.35 15.73 13.27
N GLY A 144 -1.00 14.48 13.57
CA GLY A 144 -1.13 13.87 14.87
C GLY A 144 -2.45 13.15 15.12
N GLU A 145 -3.36 13.11 14.11
CA GLU A 145 -4.65 12.42 14.17
C GLU A 145 -4.65 11.23 13.18
N LEU A 146 -5.32 10.14 13.55
CA LEU A 146 -5.52 8.98 12.69
C LEU A 146 -6.72 9.19 11.77
N TYR A 147 -6.48 9.35 10.48
CA TYR A 147 -7.52 9.54 9.46
C TYR A 147 -8.00 8.25 8.82
N GLY A 148 -7.09 7.30 8.62
CA GLY A 148 -7.39 6.07 7.91
C GLY A 148 -7.15 4.82 8.73
N MET A 149 -7.89 3.74 8.37
CA MET A 149 -7.59 2.40 8.85
C MET A 149 -6.86 1.66 7.74
N PRO A 150 -5.64 1.12 7.98
CA PRO A 150 -4.94 0.32 6.98
C PRO A 150 -5.84 -0.81 6.44
N GLU A 151 -5.96 -0.88 5.14
CA GLU A 151 -6.71 -1.91 4.44
C GLU A 151 -5.79 -3.06 4.03
N ASP A 152 -4.58 -2.72 3.59
CA ASP A 152 -3.55 -3.69 3.27
C ASP A 152 -2.16 -3.19 3.66
N ALA A 153 -1.18 -4.09 3.60
CA ALA A 153 0.21 -3.78 3.48
C ALA A 153 0.73 -4.37 2.17
N GLU A 154 1.71 -3.73 1.59
CA GLU A 154 2.34 -4.21 0.36
C GLU A 154 3.84 -3.98 0.41
N SER A 155 4.55 -4.58 -0.53
CA SER A 155 5.96 -4.33 -0.74
C SER A 155 6.28 -4.42 -2.23
N ARG A 156 7.43 -3.87 -2.62
CA ARG A 156 7.85 -3.79 -4.01
C ARG A 156 9.17 -4.49 -4.21
N PRO A 157 9.15 -5.84 -4.37
CA PRO A 157 10.35 -6.65 -4.55
C PRO A 157 10.98 -6.50 -5.91
N PHE A 158 12.24 -6.91 -5.98
CA PHE A 158 12.90 -7.33 -7.21
C PHE A 158 12.68 -8.82 -7.41
N PHE A 159 12.53 -9.20 -8.68
CA PHE A 159 12.32 -10.57 -9.12
C PHE A 159 13.41 -11.00 -10.09
N PHE A 160 13.78 -12.27 -10.01
CA PHE A 160 14.84 -12.89 -10.80
C PHE A 160 14.34 -14.21 -11.39
N TRP A 161 14.40 -14.36 -12.69
CA TRP A 161 14.13 -15.65 -13.33
C TRP A 161 15.23 -16.65 -13.00
N ARG A 162 14.93 -17.69 -12.25
CA ARG A 162 15.89 -18.74 -11.88
C ARG A 162 16.55 -19.40 -13.10
N PRO A 163 15.82 -19.78 -14.19
CA PRO A 163 16.45 -20.30 -15.39
C PRO A 163 17.45 -19.32 -16.03
N HIS A 164 17.14 -18.02 -16.03
CA HIS A 164 18.03 -17.01 -16.62
C HIS A 164 19.30 -16.82 -15.76
N MET A 165 19.13 -16.79 -14.44
CA MET A 165 20.27 -16.73 -13.52
C MET A 165 21.20 -17.95 -13.70
N LYS A 166 20.62 -19.14 -13.83
CA LYS A 166 21.40 -20.38 -14.12
C LYS A 166 22.15 -20.27 -15.45
N ALA A 167 21.51 -19.76 -16.49
CA ALA A 167 22.13 -19.60 -17.81
C ALA A 167 23.34 -18.67 -17.80
N ILE A 168 23.41 -17.73 -16.85
CA ILE A 168 24.58 -16.84 -16.69
C ILE A 168 25.60 -17.37 -15.67
N GLY A 169 25.36 -18.54 -15.08
CA GLY A 169 26.35 -19.26 -14.27
C GLY A 169 26.06 -19.36 -12.77
N TYR A 170 24.88 -18.93 -12.30
CA TYR A 170 24.47 -19.13 -10.90
C TYR A 170 24.02 -20.58 -10.68
N SER A 171 24.42 -21.17 -9.57
CA SER A 171 23.82 -22.42 -9.06
C SER A 171 22.48 -22.14 -8.38
N ASP A 172 21.69 -23.18 -8.10
CA ASP A 172 20.49 -23.05 -7.28
C ASP A 172 20.81 -22.47 -5.90
N ALA A 173 21.90 -22.92 -5.29
CA ALA A 173 22.35 -22.40 -3.99
C ALA A 173 22.70 -20.89 -4.04
N ASP A 174 23.31 -20.42 -5.14
CA ASP A 174 23.61 -19.00 -5.32
C ASP A 174 22.33 -18.16 -5.46
N ILE A 175 21.34 -18.69 -6.19
CA ILE A 175 20.04 -18.01 -6.38
C ILE A 175 19.26 -17.99 -5.06
N ASP A 176 19.30 -19.07 -4.28
CA ASP A 176 18.65 -19.14 -2.98
C ASP A 176 19.33 -18.22 -1.95
N ALA A 177 20.63 -17.99 -2.07
CA ALA A 177 21.37 -17.04 -1.23
C ALA A 177 21.21 -15.57 -1.66
N LEU A 178 20.64 -15.30 -2.83
CA LEU A 178 20.55 -13.93 -3.39
C LEU A 178 19.80 -12.95 -2.45
N PRO A 179 18.65 -13.32 -1.87
CA PRO A 179 17.95 -12.43 -0.94
C PRO A 179 18.82 -12.04 0.27
N ALA A 180 19.60 -12.96 0.81
CA ALA A 180 20.51 -12.68 1.93
C ALA A 180 21.67 -11.78 1.50
N LYS A 181 22.25 -12.00 0.31
CA LYS A 181 23.30 -11.14 -0.27
C LYS A 181 22.79 -9.72 -0.50
N ILE A 182 21.56 -9.57 -1.00
CA ILE A 182 20.91 -8.26 -1.19
C ILE A 182 20.67 -7.58 0.16
N ALA A 183 20.07 -8.29 1.12
CA ALA A 183 19.82 -7.74 2.46
C ALA A 183 21.11 -7.30 3.17
N ALA A 184 22.22 -7.99 2.93
CA ALA A 184 23.54 -7.63 3.43
C ALA A 184 24.23 -6.50 2.63
N GLY A 185 23.64 -6.01 1.53
CA GLY A 185 24.22 -4.97 0.66
C GLY A 185 25.40 -5.44 -0.19
N THR A 186 25.65 -6.75 -0.30
CA THR A 186 26.75 -7.32 -1.10
C THR A 186 26.39 -7.57 -2.56
N TYR A 187 25.09 -7.51 -2.90
CA TYR A 187 24.57 -7.48 -4.26
C TYR A 187 23.84 -6.15 -4.44
N THR A 188 24.29 -5.33 -5.36
CA THR A 188 23.86 -3.95 -5.57
C THR A 188 23.12 -3.77 -6.91
N LEU A 189 22.56 -2.59 -7.16
CA LEU A 189 21.98 -2.23 -8.47
C LEU A 189 23.01 -2.29 -9.60
N GLY A 190 24.30 -2.08 -9.32
CA GLY A 190 25.38 -2.33 -10.28
C GLY A 190 25.43 -3.79 -10.73
N ASN A 191 25.31 -4.74 -9.80
CA ASN A 191 25.25 -6.16 -10.14
C ASN A 191 23.98 -6.53 -10.95
N VAL A 192 22.87 -5.83 -10.74
CA VAL A 192 21.66 -6.01 -11.57
C VAL A 192 21.98 -5.69 -13.05
N ILE A 193 22.66 -4.57 -13.33
CA ILE A 193 23.06 -4.20 -14.70
C ILE A 193 24.04 -5.23 -15.26
N GLU A 194 25.02 -5.65 -14.49
CA GLU A 194 26.01 -6.66 -14.90
C GLU A 194 25.35 -7.99 -15.28
N ASP A 195 24.47 -8.51 -14.45
CA ASP A 195 23.80 -9.77 -14.68
C ASP A 195 22.79 -9.66 -15.85
N ALA A 196 22.05 -8.57 -15.93
CA ALA A 196 21.19 -8.27 -17.07
C ALA A 196 21.98 -8.21 -18.39
N LYS A 197 23.19 -7.64 -18.38
CA LYS A 197 24.08 -7.60 -19.53
C LYS A 197 24.59 -9.00 -19.89
N LYS A 198 25.03 -9.82 -18.92
CA LYS A 198 25.40 -11.21 -19.16
C LYS A 198 24.26 -12.02 -19.78
N MET A 199 23.02 -11.82 -19.34
CA MET A 199 21.84 -12.47 -19.93
C MET A 199 21.69 -12.12 -21.43
N GLN A 200 21.88 -10.84 -21.78
CA GLN A 200 21.83 -10.41 -23.18
C GLN A 200 22.98 -11.00 -24.00
N ASP A 201 24.21 -10.90 -23.50
CA ASP A 201 25.40 -11.32 -24.23
C ASP A 201 25.39 -12.83 -24.50
N LYS A 202 24.74 -13.61 -23.62
CA LYS A 202 24.52 -15.05 -23.81
C LYS A 202 23.25 -15.38 -24.62
N GLY A 203 22.49 -14.37 -25.06
CA GLY A 203 21.25 -14.58 -25.82
C GLY A 203 20.09 -15.15 -25.00
N VAL A 204 20.19 -15.10 -23.65
CA VAL A 204 19.13 -15.56 -22.74
C VAL A 204 17.90 -14.66 -22.85
N VAL A 205 18.13 -13.36 -22.94
CA VAL A 205 17.10 -12.35 -23.21
C VAL A 205 17.51 -11.47 -24.39
N LYS A 206 16.52 -10.85 -25.03
CA LYS A 206 16.77 -9.89 -26.12
C LYS A 206 17.39 -8.58 -25.56
N PRO A 207 18.10 -7.79 -26.40
CA PRO A 207 18.50 -6.45 -26.03
C PRO A 207 17.33 -5.60 -25.52
N GLY A 208 17.53 -4.91 -24.40
CA GLY A 208 16.51 -4.10 -23.73
C GLY A 208 15.53 -4.88 -22.86
N TYR A 209 15.76 -6.18 -22.65
CA TYR A 209 14.94 -7.04 -21.80
C TYR A 209 15.71 -7.57 -20.57
N GLY A 210 16.94 -7.14 -20.38
CA GLY A 210 17.77 -7.60 -19.26
C GLY A 210 17.29 -7.09 -17.90
N PHE A 211 16.97 -5.80 -17.81
CA PHE A 211 16.36 -5.18 -16.65
C PHE A 211 15.02 -4.52 -17.02
N TYR A 212 13.97 -4.89 -16.31
CA TYR A 212 12.59 -4.55 -16.65
C TYR A 212 11.89 -3.86 -15.47
N PRO A 213 12.06 -2.52 -15.30
CA PRO A 213 11.38 -1.77 -14.26
C PRO A 213 9.88 -1.64 -14.56
N ARG A 214 9.13 -0.91 -13.75
CA ARG A 214 7.75 -0.56 -14.09
C ARG A 214 7.71 0.41 -15.27
N PRO A 215 6.70 0.29 -16.17
CA PRO A 215 6.67 1.06 -17.42
C PRO A 215 6.05 2.46 -17.29
N SER A 216 5.64 2.86 -16.09
CA SER A 216 4.97 4.15 -15.84
C SER A 216 5.34 4.73 -14.49
N ASN A 217 5.01 6.00 -14.29
CA ASN A 217 5.12 6.66 -12.99
C ASN A 217 4.46 5.83 -11.88
N GLY A 218 5.08 5.81 -10.71
CA GLY A 218 4.58 5.08 -9.56
C GLY A 218 5.49 5.24 -8.35
N PRO A 219 4.99 4.88 -7.14
CA PRO A 219 5.79 4.96 -5.91
C PRO A 219 7.04 4.09 -5.95
N ASP A 220 7.08 3.13 -6.85
CA ASP A 220 8.20 2.20 -7.05
C ASP A 220 9.55 2.89 -7.29
N TYR A 221 9.56 4.05 -7.92
CA TYR A 221 10.79 4.76 -8.24
C TYR A 221 11.44 5.42 -7.02
N TRP A 222 10.67 5.72 -5.98
CA TRP A 222 11.20 6.26 -4.72
C TRP A 222 12.11 5.27 -3.99
N GLN A 223 11.93 3.95 -4.20
CA GLN A 223 12.83 2.93 -3.67
C GLN A 223 14.25 3.06 -4.22
N PHE A 224 14.39 3.39 -5.51
CA PHE A 224 15.71 3.60 -6.11
C PHE A 224 16.40 4.83 -5.50
N TYR A 225 15.67 5.92 -5.30
CA TYR A 225 16.22 7.09 -4.60
C TYR A 225 16.73 6.71 -3.20
N ARG A 226 15.92 5.96 -2.45
CA ARG A 226 16.32 5.46 -1.13
C ARG A 226 17.47 4.46 -1.20
N SER A 227 17.54 3.62 -2.21
CA SER A 227 18.66 2.68 -2.42
C SER A 227 20.01 3.39 -2.57
N PHE A 228 20.00 4.64 -3.03
CA PHE A 228 21.18 5.52 -3.08
C PHE A 228 21.36 6.41 -1.84
N GLY A 229 20.60 6.17 -0.78
CA GLY A 229 20.70 6.89 0.49
C GLY A 229 19.87 8.16 0.56
N GLY A 230 19.01 8.42 -0.42
CA GLY A 230 18.09 9.55 -0.39
C GLY A 230 17.01 9.38 0.69
N GLU A 231 16.62 10.46 1.32
CA GLU A 231 15.49 10.54 2.24
C GLU A 231 14.42 11.44 1.62
N MET A 232 13.16 11.07 1.76
CA MET A 232 12.06 11.81 1.13
C MET A 232 11.61 12.99 1.98
N ASP A 233 11.78 12.90 3.29
CA ASP A 233 11.43 13.93 4.28
C ASP A 233 12.42 13.96 5.44
N ASP A 234 12.43 15.06 6.16
CA ASP A 234 13.16 15.21 7.41
C ASP A 234 12.21 14.95 8.59
N PRO A 235 12.44 13.88 9.38
CA PRO A 235 11.53 13.48 10.44
C PRO A 235 11.40 14.51 11.58
N LYS A 236 12.33 15.49 11.66
CA LYS A 236 12.30 16.53 12.70
C LYS A 236 11.41 17.70 12.30
N SER A 237 11.47 18.12 11.06
CA SER A 237 10.73 19.28 10.57
C SER A 237 9.49 18.91 9.74
N GLY A 238 9.35 17.65 9.31
CA GLY A 238 8.32 17.21 8.36
C GLY A 238 8.46 17.79 6.96
N LYS A 239 9.54 18.51 6.67
CA LYS A 239 9.80 19.09 5.35
C LYS A 239 10.28 18.00 4.39
N LEU A 240 9.90 18.13 3.14
CA LEU A 240 10.43 17.27 2.09
C LEU A 240 11.94 17.49 1.92
N VAL A 241 12.66 16.47 1.44
CA VAL A 241 14.10 16.51 1.25
C VAL A 241 14.47 16.12 -0.18
N PHE A 242 15.16 17.01 -0.87
CA PHE A 242 15.80 16.74 -2.15
C PHE A 242 17.31 16.63 -1.95
N ASP A 243 17.82 15.40 -1.85
CA ASP A 243 19.24 15.12 -1.81
C ASP A 243 19.76 15.01 -3.26
N ARG A 244 20.49 16.06 -3.71
CA ARG A 244 20.99 16.15 -5.08
C ARG A 244 21.87 14.99 -5.47
N ALA A 245 22.74 14.56 -4.56
CA ALA A 245 23.70 13.51 -4.85
C ALA A 245 23.02 12.14 -4.96
N ALA A 246 22.08 11.85 -4.09
CA ALA A 246 21.29 10.62 -4.15
C ALA A 246 20.38 10.59 -5.38
N MET A 247 19.71 11.71 -5.69
CA MET A 247 18.84 11.84 -6.87
C MET A 247 19.62 11.70 -8.17
N ALA A 248 20.79 12.32 -8.26
CA ALA A 248 21.66 12.20 -9.43
C ALA A 248 22.12 10.75 -9.66
N ARG A 249 22.51 10.03 -8.60
CA ARG A 249 22.88 8.60 -8.71
C ARG A 249 21.69 7.73 -9.10
N PHE A 250 20.51 8.02 -8.60
CA PHE A 250 19.29 7.34 -8.99
C PHE A 250 18.99 7.53 -10.49
N TYR A 251 19.02 8.76 -11.01
CA TYR A 251 18.81 9.00 -12.44
C TYR A 251 19.90 8.36 -13.29
N GLN A 252 21.16 8.45 -12.83
CA GLN A 252 22.30 7.86 -13.53
C GLN A 252 22.16 6.34 -13.68
N PHE A 253 21.62 5.64 -12.68
CA PHE A 253 21.36 4.19 -12.77
C PHE A 253 20.49 3.83 -13.99
N PHE A 254 19.43 4.59 -14.25
CA PHE A 254 18.57 4.34 -15.40
C PHE A 254 19.22 4.72 -16.72
N VAL A 255 20.00 5.80 -16.72
CA VAL A 255 20.83 6.19 -17.89
C VAL A 255 21.85 5.10 -18.20
N ASP A 256 22.52 4.56 -17.18
CA ASP A 256 23.50 3.47 -17.34
C ASP A 256 22.84 2.17 -17.82
N ALA A 257 21.64 1.84 -17.32
CA ALA A 257 20.88 0.68 -17.79
C ALA A 257 20.51 0.80 -19.28
N VAL A 258 20.17 1.98 -19.74
CA VAL A 258 19.92 2.26 -21.17
C VAL A 258 21.23 2.20 -21.96
N ALA A 259 22.30 2.81 -21.48
CA ALA A 259 23.61 2.81 -22.14
C ALA A 259 24.20 1.39 -22.28
N ALA A 260 24.00 0.54 -21.26
CA ALA A 260 24.36 -0.87 -21.29
C ALA A 260 23.43 -1.71 -22.22
N GLY A 261 22.35 -1.10 -22.72
CA GLY A 261 21.36 -1.76 -23.57
C GLY A 261 20.47 -2.76 -22.81
N VAL A 262 20.52 -2.80 -21.47
CA VAL A 262 19.73 -3.75 -20.67
C VAL A 262 18.30 -3.31 -20.45
N THR A 263 18.03 -2.02 -20.61
CA THR A 263 16.68 -1.42 -20.62
C THR A 263 16.52 -0.56 -21.87
N ARG A 264 15.31 -0.55 -22.44
CA ARG A 264 15.03 0.24 -23.65
C ARG A 264 14.88 1.73 -23.31
N LYS A 265 15.39 2.59 -24.21
CA LYS A 265 15.21 4.03 -24.11
C LYS A 265 13.73 4.47 -24.15
N ASN A 266 12.92 3.77 -24.97
CA ASN A 266 11.47 4.00 -25.13
C ASN A 266 10.63 3.03 -24.30
N PHE A 267 11.10 2.66 -23.11
CA PHE A 267 10.44 1.70 -22.24
C PHE A 267 9.21 2.29 -21.55
N ILE A 268 9.31 3.55 -21.14
CA ILE A 268 8.21 4.28 -20.49
C ILE A 268 7.02 4.34 -21.43
N GLY A 269 5.82 4.06 -20.91
CA GLY A 269 4.58 4.00 -21.70
C GLY A 269 4.30 2.62 -22.31
N THR A 270 5.14 1.60 -22.06
CA THR A 270 4.79 0.21 -22.41
C THR A 270 3.48 -0.17 -21.70
N PRO A 271 2.45 -0.66 -22.41
CA PRO A 271 1.19 -1.06 -21.79
C PRO A 271 1.39 -2.10 -20.69
N PHE A 272 0.69 -1.96 -19.56
CA PHE A 272 0.85 -2.89 -18.43
C PHE A 272 0.53 -4.34 -18.79
N ASP A 273 -0.48 -4.59 -19.62
CA ASP A 273 -0.81 -5.95 -20.05
C ASP A 273 0.32 -6.59 -20.84
N GLN A 274 0.97 -5.81 -21.72
CA GLN A 274 2.16 -6.26 -22.43
C GLN A 274 3.31 -6.52 -21.45
N TRP A 275 3.53 -5.61 -20.50
CA TRP A 275 4.58 -5.74 -19.49
C TRP A 275 4.39 -7.02 -18.66
N PHE A 276 3.16 -7.29 -18.18
CA PHE A 276 2.85 -8.49 -17.43
C PHE A 276 3.06 -9.76 -18.22
N ALA A 277 2.58 -9.80 -19.46
CA ALA A 277 2.76 -10.96 -20.34
C ALA A 277 4.25 -11.21 -20.68
N GLU A 278 5.04 -10.16 -20.86
CA GLU A 278 6.48 -10.28 -21.13
C GLU A 278 7.26 -10.74 -19.90
N VAL A 279 6.91 -10.26 -18.71
CA VAL A 279 7.51 -10.68 -17.44
C VAL A 279 7.13 -12.13 -17.13
N ALA A 280 5.84 -12.46 -17.11
CA ALA A 280 5.37 -13.80 -16.78
C ALA A 280 5.76 -14.85 -17.81
N GLY A 281 5.94 -14.44 -19.08
CA GLY A 281 6.42 -15.29 -20.17
C GLY A 281 7.94 -15.51 -20.23
N GLY A 282 8.69 -15.00 -19.23
CA GLY A 282 10.15 -15.20 -19.17
C GLY A 282 10.94 -14.41 -20.20
N LYS A 283 10.37 -13.35 -20.79
CA LYS A 283 11.11 -12.49 -21.73
C LYS A 283 12.02 -11.50 -21.02
N ALA A 284 11.62 -11.03 -19.82
CA ALA A 284 12.41 -10.15 -18.97
C ALA A 284 13.44 -10.94 -18.16
N GLY A 285 14.63 -10.38 -17.93
CA GLY A 285 15.69 -11.02 -17.14
C GLY A 285 15.48 -10.82 -15.65
N ILE A 286 15.61 -9.59 -15.22
CA ILE A 286 15.41 -9.13 -13.83
C ILE A 286 14.34 -8.03 -13.90
N TRP A 287 13.38 -8.06 -12.97
CA TRP A 287 12.33 -7.03 -12.98
C TRP A 287 11.97 -6.58 -11.57
N GLN A 288 11.37 -5.42 -11.51
CA GLN A 288 10.79 -4.86 -10.30
C GLN A 288 9.27 -4.92 -10.39
N GLY A 289 8.60 -5.22 -9.28
CA GLY A 289 7.14 -5.26 -9.24
C GLY A 289 6.59 -5.09 -7.83
N GLY A 290 5.30 -5.30 -7.68
CA GLY A 290 4.63 -5.30 -6.38
C GLY A 290 4.27 -6.70 -5.91
N THR A 291 4.02 -6.87 -4.61
CA THR A 291 3.57 -8.15 -4.03
C THR A 291 2.27 -8.63 -4.67
N TRP A 292 1.33 -7.72 -4.95
CA TRP A 292 0.04 -8.02 -5.60
C TRP A 292 0.19 -8.53 -7.04
N HIS A 293 1.34 -8.30 -7.68
CA HIS A 293 1.60 -8.86 -9.01
C HIS A 293 1.64 -10.38 -9.01
N TYR A 294 1.96 -11.01 -7.86
CA TYR A 294 1.95 -12.46 -7.73
C TYR A 294 0.58 -13.06 -8.09
N ALA A 295 -0.52 -12.47 -7.60
CA ALA A 295 -1.86 -12.94 -7.93
C ALA A 295 -2.13 -12.90 -9.43
N ARG A 296 -1.66 -11.85 -10.13
CA ARG A 296 -1.78 -11.75 -11.58
C ARG A 296 -0.87 -12.74 -12.29
N TYR A 297 0.39 -12.87 -11.91
CA TYR A 297 1.32 -13.82 -12.53
C TYR A 297 0.77 -15.25 -12.49
N VAL A 298 0.27 -15.68 -11.36
CA VAL A 298 -0.22 -17.07 -11.19
C VAL A 298 -1.62 -17.25 -11.75
N GLY A 299 -2.53 -16.30 -11.49
CA GLY A 299 -3.95 -16.43 -11.81
C GLY A 299 -4.31 -16.06 -13.24
N GLN A 300 -3.71 -15.02 -13.80
CA GLN A 300 -4.09 -14.49 -15.12
C GLN A 300 -3.05 -14.80 -16.20
N GLU A 301 -1.77 -14.64 -15.89
CA GLU A 301 -0.69 -14.89 -16.85
C GLU A 301 -0.27 -16.38 -16.91
N GLY A 302 -0.80 -17.20 -16.00
CA GLY A 302 -0.59 -18.64 -15.99
C GLY A 302 0.83 -19.10 -15.59
N LEU A 303 1.58 -18.28 -14.86
CA LEU A 303 2.90 -18.65 -14.37
C LEU A 303 2.78 -19.71 -13.27
N LYS A 304 2.84 -20.96 -13.68
CA LYS A 304 2.82 -22.12 -12.78
C LYS A 304 4.18 -22.27 -12.09
N ASN A 305 4.18 -22.90 -10.91
CA ASN A 305 5.40 -23.18 -10.15
C ASN A 305 6.28 -21.93 -9.94
N PHE A 306 5.65 -20.82 -9.52
CA PHE A 306 6.32 -19.53 -9.31
C PHE A 306 7.64 -19.67 -8.55
N PHE A 307 7.64 -20.38 -7.43
CA PHE A 307 8.83 -20.50 -6.56
C PHE A 307 9.95 -21.38 -7.12
N ASP A 308 9.64 -22.23 -8.12
CA ASP A 308 10.66 -23.02 -8.82
C ASP A 308 11.29 -22.22 -9.96
N THR A 309 10.59 -21.18 -10.45
CA THR A 309 10.99 -20.39 -11.61
C THR A 309 11.43 -18.97 -11.26
N VAL A 310 10.98 -18.42 -10.14
CA VAL A 310 11.24 -17.04 -9.73
C VAL A 310 11.84 -16.99 -8.32
N GLN A 311 12.90 -16.21 -8.16
CA GLN A 311 13.41 -15.76 -6.87
C GLN A 311 12.99 -14.29 -6.68
N PHE A 312 12.74 -13.87 -5.43
CA PHE A 312 12.41 -12.48 -5.12
C PHE A 312 13.19 -11.97 -3.91
N SER A 313 13.39 -10.66 -3.86
CA SER A 313 14.16 -10.01 -2.80
C SER A 313 13.76 -8.54 -2.64
N LEU A 314 14.35 -7.86 -1.66
CA LEU A 314 14.38 -6.40 -1.56
C LEU A 314 14.92 -5.77 -2.85
N VAL A 315 14.67 -4.48 -3.04
CA VAL A 315 15.44 -3.64 -3.98
C VAL A 315 16.88 -3.59 -3.47
N PRO A 316 17.87 -3.93 -4.30
CA PRO A 316 19.28 -3.88 -3.88
C PRO A 316 19.72 -2.46 -3.49
N ALA A 317 20.75 -2.37 -2.65
CA ALA A 317 21.43 -1.10 -2.43
C ALA A 317 21.90 -0.50 -3.77
N GLY A 318 21.82 0.81 -3.92
CA GLY A 318 22.25 1.50 -5.14
C GLY A 318 23.75 1.33 -5.38
N ASP A 319 24.51 1.55 -4.32
CA ASP A 319 25.96 1.40 -4.26
C ASP A 319 26.40 1.02 -2.83
N LYS A 320 27.70 1.01 -2.57
CA LYS A 320 28.26 0.71 -1.25
C LYS A 320 27.84 1.68 -0.13
N ASN A 321 27.33 2.85 -0.46
CA ASN A 321 26.87 3.87 0.50
C ASN A 321 25.35 3.82 0.69
N GLY A 322 24.65 3.06 -0.13
CA GLY A 322 23.21 2.88 -0.07
C GLY A 322 22.80 1.73 0.83
N LYS A 323 21.49 1.49 0.88
CA LYS A 323 20.91 0.39 1.66
C LYS A 323 19.86 -0.34 0.84
N PRO A 324 19.79 -1.67 0.96
CA PRO A 324 18.67 -2.42 0.42
C PRO A 324 17.38 -1.99 1.14
N ASN A 325 16.29 -1.92 0.42
CA ASN A 325 15.02 -1.50 0.99
C ASN A 325 13.84 -2.05 0.18
N THR A 326 12.65 -1.81 0.67
CA THR A 326 11.42 -1.86 -0.10
C THR A 326 10.52 -0.71 0.33
N LEU A 327 9.52 -0.42 -0.46
CA LEU A 327 8.50 0.56 -0.13
C LEU A 327 7.21 -0.19 0.22
N THR A 328 6.56 0.21 1.32
CA THR A 328 5.14 -0.08 1.55
C THR A 328 4.31 1.14 1.15
N HIS A 329 3.19 0.87 0.52
CA HIS A 329 2.23 1.90 0.13
C HIS A 329 0.84 1.40 0.49
N PRO A 330 0.52 1.37 1.80
CA PRO A 330 -0.74 0.80 2.25
C PRO A 330 -1.91 1.58 1.67
N LEU A 331 -2.89 0.84 1.21
CA LEU A 331 -4.20 1.41 1.01
C LEU A 331 -4.90 1.55 2.36
N VAL A 332 -5.79 2.51 2.44
CA VAL A 332 -6.50 2.84 3.68
C VAL A 332 -7.98 3.00 3.42
N TYR A 333 -8.80 2.54 4.36
CA TYR A 333 -10.19 2.95 4.47
C TYR A 333 -10.23 4.34 5.09
N LEU A 334 -10.86 5.29 4.42
CA LEU A 334 -11.08 6.64 4.91
C LEU A 334 -12.57 6.91 5.09
N LEU A 335 -12.90 7.58 6.17
CA LEU A 335 -14.26 8.03 6.45
C LEU A 335 -14.45 9.44 5.89
N THR A 336 -15.36 9.62 4.94
CA THR A 336 -15.66 10.94 4.40
C THR A 336 -16.59 11.73 5.33
N LYS A 337 -16.55 13.03 5.20
CA LYS A 337 -17.34 13.91 6.06
C LYS A 337 -18.80 13.96 5.61
N HIS A 338 -19.71 13.67 6.54
CA HIS A 338 -21.16 13.80 6.37
C HIS A 338 -21.82 14.47 7.57
N ASP A 339 -23.04 14.99 7.38
CA ASP A 339 -23.81 15.58 8.48
C ASP A 339 -24.46 14.52 9.38
N ASP A 340 -24.80 13.35 8.83
CA ASP A 340 -25.38 12.23 9.57
C ASP A 340 -24.30 11.48 10.39
N LYS A 341 -24.18 11.88 11.65
CA LYS A 341 -23.23 11.27 12.60
C LYS A 341 -23.52 9.80 12.90
N GLY A 342 -24.80 9.41 12.89
CA GLY A 342 -25.18 8.01 13.09
C GLY A 342 -24.73 7.11 11.95
N LYS A 343 -24.89 7.59 10.72
CA LYS A 343 -24.40 6.90 9.52
C LYS A 343 -22.87 6.82 9.51
N MET A 344 -22.16 7.89 9.87
CA MET A 344 -20.71 7.90 9.99
C MET A 344 -20.21 6.91 11.05
N GLN A 345 -20.90 6.79 12.19
CA GLN A 345 -20.57 5.81 13.22
C GLN A 345 -20.70 4.38 12.70
N ILE A 346 -21.77 4.07 11.94
CA ILE A 346 -21.94 2.75 11.32
C ILE A 346 -20.82 2.51 10.30
N ALA A 347 -20.52 3.46 9.43
CA ALA A 347 -19.44 3.34 8.46
C ALA A 347 -18.08 3.05 9.13
N ALA A 348 -17.76 3.74 10.21
CA ALA A 348 -16.55 3.53 10.99
C ALA A 348 -16.52 2.13 11.65
N GLN A 349 -17.65 1.64 12.19
CA GLN A 349 -17.76 0.29 12.72
C GLN A 349 -17.54 -0.77 11.62
N LEU A 350 -18.05 -0.54 10.40
CA LEU A 350 -17.78 -1.45 9.29
C LEU A 350 -16.30 -1.50 8.95
N ILE A 351 -15.61 -0.36 8.94
CA ILE A 351 -14.15 -0.30 8.72
C ILE A 351 -13.41 -1.06 9.84
N GLN A 352 -13.80 -0.86 11.10
CA GLN A 352 -13.21 -1.57 12.23
C GLN A 352 -13.37 -3.09 12.09
N ILE A 353 -14.57 -3.58 11.78
CA ILE A 353 -14.85 -5.02 11.59
C ILE A 353 -14.10 -5.55 10.36
N ALA A 354 -14.05 -4.80 9.25
CA ALA A 354 -13.30 -5.19 8.06
C ALA A 354 -11.80 -5.38 8.32
N SER A 355 -11.26 -4.71 9.35
CA SER A 355 -9.88 -4.83 9.78
C SER A 355 -9.61 -6.05 10.68
N GLU A 356 -10.64 -6.86 11.01
CA GLU A 356 -10.41 -8.11 11.74
C GLU A 356 -9.46 -9.03 10.95
N PRO A 357 -8.49 -9.67 11.63
CA PRO A 357 -7.44 -10.46 10.97
C PRO A 357 -7.98 -11.52 10.01
N ARG A 358 -9.12 -12.15 10.34
CA ARG A 358 -9.71 -13.18 9.50
C ARG A 358 -10.38 -12.62 8.23
N ILE A 359 -10.91 -11.42 8.30
CA ILE A 359 -11.55 -10.74 7.16
C ILE A 359 -10.45 -10.12 6.27
N ASN A 360 -9.52 -9.41 6.88
CA ASN A 360 -8.41 -8.78 6.16
C ASN A 360 -7.53 -9.81 5.45
N ALA A 361 -7.21 -10.94 6.11
CA ALA A 361 -6.45 -12.02 5.51
C ALA A 361 -7.09 -12.60 4.23
N LEU A 362 -8.42 -12.54 4.07
CA LEU A 362 -9.09 -12.96 2.82
C LEU A 362 -8.70 -12.03 1.68
N HIS A 363 -8.71 -10.71 1.91
CA HIS A 363 -8.22 -9.73 0.95
C HIS A 363 -6.74 -9.99 0.62
N ALA A 364 -5.89 -10.07 1.65
CA ALA A 364 -4.46 -10.25 1.51
C ALA A 364 -4.10 -11.48 0.63
N ILE A 365 -4.75 -12.63 0.86
CA ILE A 365 -4.50 -13.84 0.07
C ILE A 365 -5.01 -13.72 -1.36
N LYS A 366 -6.19 -13.13 -1.57
CA LYS A 366 -6.82 -13.06 -2.90
C LYS A 366 -6.15 -12.04 -3.81
N SER A 367 -5.67 -10.93 -3.24
CA SER A 367 -4.99 -9.87 -3.97
C SER A 367 -3.45 -10.00 -3.93
N ALA A 368 -2.92 -10.94 -3.14
CA ALA A 368 -1.50 -11.10 -2.82
C ALA A 368 -0.87 -9.86 -2.15
N HIS A 369 -1.69 -9.09 -1.44
CA HIS A 369 -1.21 -8.09 -0.49
C HIS A 369 -0.73 -8.76 0.79
N LEU A 370 -0.24 -7.97 1.75
CA LEU A 370 0.34 -8.49 2.97
C LEU A 370 -0.53 -8.13 4.18
N ALA A 371 -0.32 -8.87 5.27
CA ALA A 371 -1.03 -8.68 6.52
C ALA A 371 -0.84 -7.27 7.10
N ILE A 372 -1.91 -6.72 7.66
CA ILE A 372 -1.88 -5.45 8.41
C ILE A 372 -1.67 -5.66 9.91
N SER A 373 -1.83 -6.90 10.40
CA SER A 373 -1.81 -7.18 11.83
C SER A 373 -1.01 -8.45 12.18
N LYS A 374 -0.64 -8.55 13.46
CA LYS A 374 0.14 -9.70 13.96
C LYS A 374 -0.68 -11.00 13.98
N GLN A 375 -1.97 -10.89 14.29
CA GLN A 375 -2.85 -12.06 14.40
C GLN A 375 -3.18 -12.69 13.06
N GLU A 376 -3.05 -11.94 11.96
CA GLU A 376 -3.23 -12.52 10.62
C GLU A 376 -2.21 -13.63 10.35
N LEU A 377 -1.00 -13.54 10.88
CA LEU A 377 0.02 -14.58 10.77
C LEU A 377 -0.40 -15.90 11.44
N ASN A 378 -1.38 -15.88 12.32
CA ASN A 378 -1.95 -17.04 12.98
C ASN A 378 -3.19 -17.61 12.25
N ILE A 379 -3.69 -16.92 11.22
CA ILE A 379 -4.82 -17.42 10.42
C ILE A 379 -4.31 -18.54 9.49
N PRO A 380 -4.85 -19.77 9.58
CA PRO A 380 -4.27 -20.91 8.87
C PRO A 380 -4.16 -20.75 7.36
N PHE A 381 -5.15 -20.16 6.71
CA PHE A 381 -5.08 -19.96 5.26
C PHE A 381 -4.07 -18.87 4.84
N TYR A 382 -3.73 -17.91 5.74
CA TYR A 382 -2.66 -16.95 5.52
C TYR A 382 -1.28 -17.58 5.81
N SER A 383 -1.12 -18.17 6.99
CA SER A 383 0.16 -18.76 7.42
C SER A 383 0.62 -19.95 6.57
N ASN A 384 -0.31 -20.67 5.95
CA ASN A 384 -0.01 -21.77 5.03
C ASN A 384 0.23 -21.30 3.60
N ASP A 385 -0.15 -20.06 3.23
CA ASP A 385 0.20 -19.51 1.93
C ASP A 385 1.70 -19.17 1.90
N ARG A 386 2.42 -19.77 0.95
CA ARG A 386 3.87 -19.60 0.85
C ARG A 386 4.23 -18.17 0.48
N TRP A 387 3.49 -17.55 -0.45
CA TRP A 387 3.77 -16.18 -0.88
C TRP A 387 3.56 -15.19 0.26
N ALA A 388 2.39 -15.20 0.90
CA ALA A 388 2.05 -14.31 2.00
C ALA A 388 3.09 -14.39 3.12
N ARG A 389 3.43 -15.63 3.54
CA ARG A 389 4.41 -15.87 4.60
C ARG A 389 5.82 -15.37 4.23
N GLU A 390 6.35 -15.80 3.07
CA GLU A 390 7.73 -15.44 2.69
C GLU A 390 7.87 -13.96 2.36
N ALA A 391 6.88 -13.34 1.68
CA ALA A 391 6.90 -11.92 1.37
C ALA A 391 6.82 -11.07 2.66
N THR A 392 5.92 -11.41 3.59
CA THR A 392 5.83 -10.73 4.88
C THR A 392 7.15 -10.78 5.63
N GLN A 393 7.76 -11.96 5.76
CA GLN A 393 8.98 -12.13 6.54
C GLN A 393 10.21 -11.48 5.91
N ARG A 394 10.30 -11.51 4.57
CA ARG A 394 11.50 -11.03 3.86
C ARG A 394 11.45 -9.54 3.54
N LEU A 395 10.27 -8.96 3.38
CA LEU A 395 10.13 -7.62 2.82
C LEU A 395 9.67 -6.59 3.85
N LEU A 396 8.60 -6.87 4.61
CA LEU A 396 8.01 -5.88 5.53
C LEU A 396 8.97 -5.31 6.57
N PRO A 397 9.94 -6.05 7.15
CA PRO A 397 10.89 -5.46 8.09
C PRO A 397 11.78 -4.36 7.51
N PHE A 398 11.88 -4.27 6.18
CA PHE A 398 12.68 -3.29 5.45
C PHE A 398 11.82 -2.23 4.73
N ALA A 399 10.52 -2.27 4.95
CA ALA A 399 9.59 -1.40 4.25
C ALA A 399 9.68 0.04 4.77
N ASN A 400 9.72 0.98 3.83
CA ASN A 400 9.61 2.40 4.07
C ASN A 400 8.30 2.89 3.46
N ALA A 401 7.74 3.98 3.97
CA ALA A 401 6.57 4.62 3.39
C ALA A 401 6.96 5.92 2.68
N MET A 402 6.09 6.37 1.79
CA MET A 402 6.14 7.73 1.29
C MET A 402 5.66 8.71 2.38
N PRO A 403 6.16 9.96 2.38
CA PRO A 403 5.71 10.96 3.33
C PRO A 403 4.22 11.28 3.16
N ASN A 404 3.48 11.30 4.26
CA ASN A 404 2.13 11.83 4.26
C ASN A 404 2.18 13.36 4.35
N ASN A 405 2.51 14.00 3.24
CA ASN A 405 2.76 15.44 3.11
C ASN A 405 2.01 15.99 1.91
N SER A 406 1.16 17.01 2.12
CA SER A 406 0.32 17.60 1.07
C SER A 406 1.09 18.19 -0.12
N ASN A 407 2.39 18.41 0.02
CA ASN A 407 3.25 18.90 -1.05
C ASN A 407 3.99 17.77 -1.78
N PHE A 408 3.84 16.53 -1.33
CA PHE A 408 4.59 15.41 -1.88
C PHE A 408 4.22 15.13 -3.34
N GLY A 409 2.97 15.35 -3.74
CA GLY A 409 2.54 15.24 -5.14
C GLY A 409 3.35 16.11 -6.10
N VAL A 410 3.61 17.37 -5.73
CA VAL A 410 4.46 18.27 -6.52
C VAL A 410 5.89 17.75 -6.62
N TYR A 411 6.45 17.26 -5.50
CA TYR A 411 7.79 16.68 -5.48
C TYR A 411 7.88 15.44 -6.37
N TRP A 412 6.86 14.58 -6.29
CA TRP A 412 6.78 13.37 -7.10
C TRP A 412 6.73 13.66 -8.61
N ASP A 413 5.91 14.61 -9.02
CA ASP A 413 5.80 15.02 -10.43
C ASP A 413 7.13 15.57 -10.97
N VAL A 414 7.83 16.39 -10.18
CA VAL A 414 9.13 16.93 -10.56
C VAL A 414 10.16 15.82 -10.72
N MET A 415 10.28 14.93 -9.72
CA MET A 415 11.16 13.76 -9.77
C MET A 415 10.91 12.89 -11.00
N TRP A 416 9.63 12.60 -11.28
CA TRP A 416 9.29 11.76 -12.42
C TRP A 416 9.69 12.40 -13.77
N LYS A 417 9.38 13.67 -13.96
CA LYS A 417 9.76 14.41 -15.17
C LYS A 417 11.28 14.52 -15.35
N GLY A 418 11.98 14.74 -14.25
CA GLY A 418 13.45 14.75 -14.24
C GLY A 418 14.03 13.40 -14.66
N LEU A 419 13.58 12.31 -14.04
CA LEU A 419 13.98 10.96 -14.39
C LEU A 419 13.68 10.63 -15.86
N GLU A 420 12.46 10.88 -16.31
CA GLU A 420 12.03 10.61 -17.69
C GLU A 420 12.89 11.36 -18.71
N SER A 421 13.19 12.63 -18.45
CA SER A 421 14.03 13.44 -19.32
C SER A 421 15.47 12.93 -19.41
N ALA A 422 16.04 12.46 -18.29
CA ALA A 422 17.37 11.85 -18.25
C ALA A 422 17.36 10.46 -18.92
N TRP A 423 16.42 9.61 -18.60
CA TRP A 423 16.27 8.25 -19.16
C TRP A 423 16.15 8.28 -20.69
N THR A 424 15.31 9.16 -21.22
CA THR A 424 15.09 9.30 -22.66
C THR A 424 16.24 10.08 -23.36
N GLY A 425 17.22 10.59 -22.60
CA GLY A 425 18.35 11.36 -23.11
C GLY A 425 17.95 12.72 -23.69
N GLN A 426 16.81 13.27 -23.26
CA GLN A 426 16.42 14.65 -23.57
C GLN A 426 17.29 15.64 -22.80
N LYS A 427 17.73 15.26 -21.59
CA LYS A 427 18.65 16.03 -20.74
C LYS A 427 19.75 15.12 -20.21
N THR A 428 20.89 15.71 -19.90
CA THR A 428 21.86 15.03 -19.05
C THR A 428 21.33 14.94 -17.63
N VAL A 429 21.83 14.00 -16.84
CA VAL A 429 21.46 13.89 -15.41
C VAL A 429 21.68 15.21 -14.68
N GLN A 430 22.82 15.89 -14.93
CA GLN A 430 23.10 17.17 -14.28
C GLN A 430 22.09 18.27 -14.64
N GLN A 431 21.66 18.33 -15.91
CA GLN A 431 20.60 19.26 -16.34
C GLN A 431 19.28 18.95 -15.68
N ALA A 432 18.85 17.66 -15.65
CA ALA A 432 17.61 17.25 -15.00
C ALA A 432 17.60 17.62 -13.50
N ILE A 433 18.69 17.34 -12.78
CA ILE A 433 18.81 17.68 -11.34
C ILE A 433 18.75 19.19 -11.11
N THR A 434 19.39 20.00 -11.98
CA THR A 434 19.37 21.46 -11.84
C THR A 434 17.97 22.02 -12.08
N ASP A 435 17.26 21.48 -13.06
CA ASP A 435 15.89 21.89 -13.37
C ASP A 435 14.91 21.47 -12.26
N ASP A 436 15.05 20.25 -11.75
CA ASP A 436 14.25 19.74 -10.63
C ASP A 436 14.43 20.61 -9.39
N GLU A 437 15.67 20.93 -9.02
CA GLU A 437 15.97 21.83 -7.91
C GLU A 437 15.32 23.20 -8.09
N THR A 438 15.45 23.78 -9.29
CA THR A 438 14.87 25.09 -9.60
C THR A 438 13.36 25.07 -9.49
N MET A 439 12.72 24.01 -10.01
CA MET A 439 11.27 23.86 -9.98
C MET A 439 10.77 23.62 -8.55
N LEU A 440 11.47 22.78 -7.77
CA LEU A 440 11.12 22.51 -6.39
C LEU A 440 11.25 23.76 -5.50
N LYS A 441 12.34 24.53 -5.67
CA LYS A 441 12.51 25.81 -4.95
C LYS A 441 11.37 26.78 -5.28
N SER A 442 11.02 26.89 -6.55
CA SER A 442 9.98 27.83 -6.98
C SER A 442 8.57 27.39 -6.51
N SER A 443 8.28 26.09 -6.52
CA SER A 443 6.94 25.57 -6.18
C SER A 443 6.73 25.35 -4.69
N LEU A 444 7.77 24.94 -3.94
CA LEU A 444 7.65 24.52 -2.55
C LEU A 444 8.31 25.49 -1.55
N GLY A 445 9.22 26.34 -2.02
CA GLY A 445 9.88 27.34 -1.17
C GLY A 445 10.54 26.73 0.06
N ASP A 446 10.10 27.16 1.24
CA ASP A 446 10.59 26.71 2.54
C ASP A 446 10.07 25.33 2.99
N LYS A 447 9.15 24.71 2.24
CA LYS A 447 8.57 23.39 2.54
C LYS A 447 9.46 22.22 2.11
N ILE A 448 10.55 22.51 1.41
CA ILE A 448 11.54 21.53 0.97
C ILE A 448 12.96 21.93 1.39
N ILE A 449 13.74 20.94 1.81
CA ILE A 449 15.18 21.07 2.09
C ILE A 449 15.92 20.55 0.85
N ILE A 450 16.78 21.40 0.28
CA ILE A 450 17.70 21.03 -0.80
C ILE A 450 19.09 20.83 -0.19
N ARG A 451 19.72 19.69 -0.37
CA ARG A 451 21.05 19.36 0.14
C ARG A 451 21.90 18.56 -0.85
#